data_07bc118c2f7820bd310167c58f9f2fde
#
_entry.id   07bc118c2f7820bd310167c58f9f2fde
#
_cell.length_a   1.000
_cell.length_b   1.000
_cell.length_c   1.000
_cell.angle_alpha   90.00
_cell.angle_beta   90.00
_cell.angle_gamma   90.00
#
_symmetry.space_group_name_H-M   'P 1'
#
loop_
_entity.id
_entity.type
_entity.pdbx_description
1 polymer ?
#
loop_
_entity_poly.entity_id
_entity_poly.type
_entity_poly.pdbx_seq_one_letter_code
_entity_poly.pdbx_strand_id
1 'polypeptide(L)'
;MIPLESQQEHEGGRVNGASKSYGNDAFNSYAKGFLKPFKGKGELIRLRDELEESARAARQEAIDMASQANGGLLKSTDLWLTPWGKSGVPARTLQWRDNRQKSMGLWLLEAFLSRDDISEAMRQSVIDLEVQRCVFNAKAATINWSIKRIGKALADIEHA
;
A
#
# COMPACT_ATOMS: atom_id res chain seq x y z
N MET A 1 52.77 28.84 23.56
CA MET A 1 52.98 28.80 22.09
C MET A 1 52.38 27.50 21.60
N ILE A 2 51.14 27.52 21.12
CA ILE A 2 50.34 26.38 20.66
C ILE A 2 50.09 26.61 19.17
N PRO A 3 50.45 25.72 18.26
CA PRO A 3 49.97 25.81 16.86
C PRO A 3 48.59 25.21 16.71
N LEU A 4 47.73 25.97 16.04
CA LEU A 4 46.52 25.51 15.37
C LEU A 4 46.91 24.74 14.08
N GLU A 5 46.12 23.71 13.76
CA GLU A 5 45.84 23.12 12.42
C GLU A 5 45.27 21.73 12.65
N SER A 6 44.28 21.24 11.99
CA SER A 6 43.58 21.58 10.75
C SER A 6 42.19 20.96 10.77
N GLN A 7 41.21 21.71 10.26
CA GLN A 7 39.88 21.20 9.98
C GLN A 7 39.95 20.29 8.77
N GLN A 8 39.57 19.03 8.92
CA GLN A 8 39.20 18.16 7.79
C GLN A 8 37.68 18.20 7.65
N GLU A 9 37.26 18.86 6.58
CA GLU A 9 35.90 18.81 6.05
C GLU A 9 35.64 17.39 5.57
N HIS A 10 34.72 16.67 6.23
CA HIS A 10 34.13 15.45 5.68
C HIS A 10 32.99 15.86 4.75
N GLU A 11 33.24 15.81 3.45
CA GLU A 11 32.22 15.81 2.41
C GLU A 11 31.28 14.64 2.63
N GLY A 12 30.07 14.96 3.09
CA GLY A 12 28.98 14.02 3.18
C GLY A 12 28.49 13.63 1.78
N GLY A 13 28.85 12.43 1.35
CA GLY A 13 28.30 11.83 0.14
C GLY A 13 26.77 11.78 0.19
N ARG A 14 26.12 12.58 -0.64
CA ARG A 14 24.69 12.49 -0.92
C ARG A 14 24.39 11.14 -1.59
N VAL A 15 23.85 10.20 -0.84
CA VAL A 15 23.24 8.99 -1.41
C VAL A 15 21.91 9.42 -2.04
N ASN A 16 21.94 9.68 -3.34
CA ASN A 16 20.74 9.85 -4.15
C ASN A 16 20.04 8.48 -4.29
N GLY A 17 19.33 8.07 -3.23
CA GLY A 17 18.34 7.02 -3.30
C GLY A 17 17.12 7.57 -4.03
N ALA A 18 17.10 7.45 -5.35
CA ALA A 18 15.88 7.68 -6.13
C ALA A 18 14.86 6.60 -5.75
N SER A 19 14.11 6.84 -4.69
CA SER A 19 12.86 6.15 -4.40
C SER A 19 11.93 6.44 -5.58
N LYS A 20 11.79 5.48 -6.49
CA LYS A 20 10.77 5.55 -7.55
C LYS A 20 9.42 5.54 -6.86
N SER A 21 8.81 6.71 -6.76
CA SER A 21 7.45 6.94 -6.28
C SER A 21 6.46 6.31 -7.26
N TYR A 22 6.34 4.98 -7.22
CA TYR A 22 5.26 4.29 -7.91
C TYR A 22 3.97 4.49 -7.10
N GLY A 23 3.04 5.27 -7.61
CA GLY A 23 1.67 5.32 -7.11
C GLY A 23 1.13 6.66 -6.62
N ASN A 24 1.95 7.67 -6.37
CA ASN A 24 1.44 8.96 -5.88
C ASN A 24 0.68 9.76 -6.95
N ASP A 25 1.03 9.62 -8.23
CA ASP A 25 0.43 10.44 -9.28
C ASP A 25 -1.02 10.03 -9.59
N ALA A 26 -1.32 8.73 -9.55
CA ALA A 26 -2.69 8.26 -9.73
C ALA A 26 -3.58 8.71 -8.56
N PHE A 27 -3.13 8.53 -7.30
CA PHE A 27 -3.88 8.96 -6.11
C PHE A 27 -4.09 10.47 -6.07
N ASN A 28 -3.08 11.27 -6.40
CA ASN A 28 -3.19 12.73 -6.49
C ASN A 28 -4.16 13.19 -7.60
N SER A 29 -4.23 12.45 -8.71
CA SER A 29 -5.21 12.69 -9.78
C SER A 29 -6.64 12.49 -9.28
N TYR A 30 -6.89 11.44 -8.47
CA TYR A 30 -8.21 11.19 -7.85
C TYR A 30 -8.61 12.26 -6.85
N ALA A 31 -7.73 12.62 -5.94
CA ALA A 31 -8.01 13.66 -4.94
C ALA A 31 -8.40 14.99 -5.61
N LYS A 32 -7.74 15.36 -6.71
CA LYS A 32 -8.10 16.54 -7.50
C LYS A 32 -9.48 16.41 -8.19
N GLY A 33 -9.87 15.19 -8.60
CA GLY A 33 -11.18 14.92 -9.19
C GLY A 33 -12.34 15.10 -8.19
N PHE A 34 -12.15 14.66 -6.94
CA PHE A 34 -13.15 14.77 -5.87
C PHE A 34 -13.48 16.21 -5.47
N LEU A 35 -12.57 17.16 -5.70
CA LEU A 35 -12.74 18.57 -5.33
C LEU A 35 -13.46 19.40 -6.40
N LYS A 36 -13.75 18.84 -7.58
CA LYS A 36 -14.51 19.53 -8.62
C LYS A 36 -16.00 19.23 -8.48
N PRO A 37 -16.88 20.24 -8.61
CA PRO A 37 -18.32 19.99 -8.59
C PRO A 37 -18.73 19.08 -9.77
N PHE A 38 -19.50 18.04 -9.49
CA PHE A 38 -20.02 17.15 -10.51
C PHE A 38 -21.02 17.87 -11.43
N LYS A 39 -20.83 17.75 -12.74
CA LYS A 39 -21.66 18.41 -13.77
C LYS A 39 -22.74 17.50 -14.36
N GLY A 40 -22.97 16.32 -13.75
CA GLY A 40 -24.04 15.41 -14.18
C GLY A 40 -23.66 13.93 -14.24
N LYS A 41 -24.63 13.11 -14.70
CA LYS A 41 -24.52 11.63 -14.78
C LYS A 41 -23.30 11.14 -15.55
N GLY A 42 -22.98 11.80 -16.68
CA GLY A 42 -21.84 11.41 -17.51
C GLY A 42 -20.50 11.53 -16.81
N GLU A 43 -20.33 12.52 -15.92
CA GLU A 43 -19.11 12.69 -15.14
C GLU A 43 -18.98 11.64 -14.04
N LEU A 44 -20.08 11.24 -13.42
CA LEU A 44 -20.11 10.12 -12.46
C LEU A 44 -19.72 8.80 -13.12
N ILE A 45 -20.22 8.53 -14.33
CA ILE A 45 -19.86 7.32 -15.09
C ILE A 45 -18.37 7.32 -15.38
N ARG A 46 -17.80 8.42 -15.89
CA ARG A 46 -16.38 8.53 -16.18
C ARG A 46 -15.54 8.31 -14.91
N LEU A 47 -15.91 8.92 -13.78
CA LEU A 47 -15.20 8.76 -12.53
C LEU A 47 -15.27 7.32 -12.01
N ARG A 48 -16.42 6.63 -12.17
CA ARG A 48 -16.52 5.20 -11.85
C ARG A 48 -15.53 4.39 -12.68
N ASP A 49 -15.48 4.62 -13.98
CA ASP A 49 -14.63 3.87 -14.89
C ASP A 49 -13.13 4.09 -14.57
N GLU A 50 -12.73 5.32 -14.23
CA GLU A 50 -11.39 5.66 -13.75
C GLU A 50 -11.05 4.95 -12.42
N LEU A 51 -12.00 4.86 -11.50
CA LEU A 51 -11.82 4.15 -10.23
C LEU A 51 -11.74 2.62 -10.41
N GLU A 52 -12.49 2.06 -11.34
CA GLU A 52 -12.40 0.64 -11.69
C GLU A 52 -11.03 0.30 -12.30
N GLU A 53 -10.49 1.19 -13.15
CA GLU A 53 -9.11 1.06 -13.66
C GLU A 53 -8.10 1.06 -12.51
N SER A 54 -8.25 1.97 -11.57
CA SER A 54 -7.39 2.04 -10.39
C SER A 54 -7.53 0.84 -9.47
N ALA A 55 -8.72 0.28 -9.38
CA ALA A 55 -8.92 -0.96 -8.63
C ALA A 55 -8.18 -2.14 -9.30
N ARG A 56 -8.16 -2.19 -10.64
CA ARG A 56 -7.37 -3.19 -11.38
C ARG A 56 -5.87 -3.00 -11.12
N ALA A 57 -5.37 -1.77 -11.19
CA ALA A 57 -3.97 -1.45 -10.90
C ALA A 57 -3.61 -1.79 -9.44
N ALA A 58 -4.46 -1.43 -8.47
CA ALA A 58 -4.25 -1.77 -7.07
C ALA A 58 -4.26 -3.29 -6.82
N ARG A 59 -5.07 -4.05 -7.58
CA ARG A 59 -5.06 -5.51 -7.48
C ARG A 59 -3.74 -6.11 -7.93
N GLN A 60 -3.16 -5.59 -9.01
CA GLN A 60 -1.84 -6.01 -9.47
C GLN A 60 -0.75 -5.60 -8.48
N GLU A 61 -0.79 -4.37 -7.97
CA GLU A 61 0.13 -3.87 -6.95
C GLU A 61 0.14 -4.76 -5.69
N ALA A 62 -1.05 -5.23 -5.24
CA ALA A 62 -1.14 -6.15 -4.10
C ALA A 62 -0.43 -7.49 -4.38
N ILE A 63 -0.56 -8.02 -5.59
CA ILE A 63 0.10 -9.26 -6.00
C ILE A 63 1.61 -9.06 -6.02
N ASP A 64 2.07 -7.95 -6.59
CA ASP A 64 3.50 -7.64 -6.74
C ASP A 64 4.16 -7.42 -5.37
N MET A 65 3.51 -6.64 -4.48
CA MET A 65 3.99 -6.43 -3.10
C MET A 65 4.10 -7.76 -2.34
N ALA A 66 3.07 -8.60 -2.40
CA ALA A 66 3.08 -9.92 -1.75
C ALA A 66 4.17 -10.83 -2.32
N SER A 67 4.31 -10.87 -3.64
CA SER A 67 5.34 -11.68 -4.32
C SER A 67 6.74 -11.22 -3.94
N GLN A 68 7.00 -9.92 -3.95
CA GLN A 68 8.30 -9.34 -3.59
C GLN A 68 8.63 -9.60 -2.12
N ALA A 69 7.68 -9.37 -1.20
CA ALA A 69 7.90 -9.62 0.22
C ALA A 69 8.19 -11.10 0.50
N ASN A 70 7.37 -12.00 -0.04
CA ASN A 70 7.46 -13.43 0.19
C ASN A 70 8.68 -14.06 -0.51
N GLY A 71 9.08 -13.56 -1.68
CA GLY A 71 10.26 -14.01 -2.41
C GLY A 71 11.58 -13.43 -1.88
N GLY A 72 11.52 -12.33 -1.13
CA GLY A 72 12.65 -11.61 -0.55
C GLY A 72 12.71 -11.71 0.97
N LEU A 73 12.25 -10.65 1.64
CA LEU A 73 12.36 -10.48 3.10
C LEU A 73 11.76 -11.64 3.90
N LEU A 74 10.62 -12.17 3.48
CA LEU A 74 9.88 -13.21 4.23
C LEU A 74 10.20 -14.64 3.79
N LYS A 75 11.08 -14.84 2.79
CA LYS A 75 11.34 -16.13 2.15
C LYS A 75 11.67 -17.26 3.12
N SER A 76 12.41 -16.97 4.18
CA SER A 76 12.87 -17.94 5.17
C SER A 76 12.05 -17.92 6.46
N THR A 77 10.88 -17.30 6.47
CA THR A 77 10.03 -17.14 7.64
C THR A 77 8.72 -17.91 7.51
N ASP A 78 8.02 -18.02 8.62
CA ASP A 78 6.66 -18.57 8.66
C ASP A 78 5.61 -17.51 8.32
N LEU A 79 6.01 -16.23 8.30
CA LEU A 79 5.15 -15.09 8.06
C LEU A 79 5.10 -14.77 6.56
N TRP A 80 3.90 -14.67 6.02
CA TRP A 80 3.67 -14.37 4.62
C TRP A 80 2.70 -13.21 4.47
N LEU A 81 2.83 -12.47 3.38
CA LEU A 81 1.89 -11.47 2.96
C LEU A 81 1.01 -12.02 1.83
N THR A 82 -0.30 -11.81 1.90
CA THR A 82 -1.23 -12.33 0.88
C THR A 82 -2.28 -11.30 0.49
N PRO A 83 -2.59 -11.16 -0.82
CA PRO A 83 -3.74 -10.40 -1.26
C PRO A 83 -5.03 -11.06 -0.78
N TRP A 84 -5.89 -10.28 -0.13
CA TRP A 84 -7.14 -10.76 0.43
C TRP A 84 -8.33 -9.88 0.00
N GLY A 85 -9.46 -10.50 -0.23
CA GLY A 85 -10.71 -9.82 -0.53
C GLY A 85 -11.80 -10.80 -0.91
N LYS A 86 -13.04 -10.47 -0.56
CA LYS A 86 -14.21 -11.24 -1.00
C LYS A 86 -14.34 -11.19 -2.52
N SER A 87 -14.99 -12.19 -3.10
CA SER A 87 -15.37 -12.15 -4.51
C SER A 87 -16.21 -10.89 -4.79
N GLY A 88 -15.93 -10.21 -5.89
CA GLY A 88 -16.63 -8.98 -6.27
C GLY A 88 -16.09 -7.68 -5.66
N VAL A 89 -15.11 -7.73 -4.75
CA VAL A 89 -14.44 -6.51 -4.27
C VAL A 89 -13.44 -6.02 -5.32
N PRO A 90 -13.54 -4.77 -5.79
CA PRO A 90 -12.72 -4.28 -6.90
C PRO A 90 -11.21 -4.25 -6.58
N ALA A 91 -10.81 -3.68 -5.44
CA ALA A 91 -9.41 -3.67 -4.99
C ALA A 91 -9.24 -4.60 -3.79
N ARG A 92 -8.19 -5.44 -3.83
CA ARG A 92 -7.84 -6.35 -2.73
C ARG A 92 -6.98 -5.63 -1.70
N THR A 93 -7.09 -6.04 -0.44
CA THR A 93 -6.19 -5.64 0.64
C THR A 93 -5.07 -6.67 0.83
N LEU A 94 -4.05 -6.32 1.59
CA LEU A 94 -2.98 -7.22 1.99
C LEU A 94 -3.17 -7.65 3.45
N GLN A 95 -3.01 -8.94 3.72
CA GLN A 95 -3.10 -9.49 5.07
C GLN A 95 -1.92 -10.40 5.38
N TRP A 96 -1.53 -10.41 6.65
CA TRP A 96 -0.56 -11.34 7.18
C TRP A 96 -1.13 -12.74 7.27
N ARG A 97 -0.33 -13.74 6.92
CA ARG A 97 -0.69 -15.16 6.93
C ARG A 97 0.44 -16.00 7.49
N ASP A 98 0.08 -17.01 8.27
CA ASP A 98 0.95 -18.14 8.58
C ASP A 98 0.77 -19.20 7.48
N ASN A 99 1.80 -19.45 6.70
CA ASN A 99 1.72 -20.40 5.60
C ASN A 99 1.57 -21.85 6.10
N ARG A 100 2.05 -22.18 7.30
CA ARG A 100 1.99 -23.54 7.87
C ARG A 100 0.61 -23.86 8.41
N GLN A 101 -0.01 -22.93 9.12
CA GLN A 101 -1.29 -23.13 9.82
C GLN A 101 -2.49 -22.60 9.05
N LYS A 102 -2.30 -21.91 7.92
CA LYS A 102 -3.34 -21.25 7.13
C LYS A 102 -4.11 -20.17 7.91
N SER A 103 -3.57 -19.72 9.03
CA SER A 103 -4.13 -18.65 9.83
C SER A 103 -3.83 -17.28 9.21
N MET A 104 -4.66 -16.28 9.48
CA MET A 104 -4.50 -14.91 8.99
C MET A 104 -4.80 -13.91 10.11
N GLY A 105 -4.10 -12.78 10.10
CA GLY A 105 -4.35 -11.67 11.01
C GLY A 105 -3.10 -10.95 11.50
N LEU A 106 -3.31 -9.79 12.12
CA LEU A 106 -2.24 -8.94 12.66
C LEU A 106 -1.50 -9.61 13.81
N TRP A 107 -2.16 -10.47 14.58
CA TRP A 107 -1.55 -11.20 15.68
C TRP A 107 -0.36 -12.09 15.24
N LEU A 108 -0.34 -12.53 13.96
CA LEU A 108 0.81 -13.27 13.40
C LEU A 108 2.05 -12.38 13.30
N LEU A 109 1.87 -11.12 12.88
CA LEU A 109 2.94 -10.13 12.86
C LEU A 109 3.46 -9.86 14.28
N GLU A 110 2.56 -9.64 15.23
CA GLU A 110 2.90 -9.38 16.63
C GLU A 110 3.70 -10.56 17.23
N ALA A 111 3.24 -11.79 16.99
CA ALA A 111 3.94 -13.00 17.41
C ALA A 111 5.33 -13.12 16.76
N PHE A 112 5.44 -12.80 15.46
CA PHE A 112 6.73 -12.81 14.76
C PHE A 112 7.70 -11.77 15.34
N LEU A 113 7.24 -10.54 15.54
CA LEU A 113 8.06 -9.45 16.07
C LEU A 113 8.50 -9.66 17.53
N SER A 114 7.78 -10.49 18.29
CA SER A 114 8.10 -10.83 19.69
C SER A 114 9.14 -11.94 19.83
N ARG A 115 9.62 -12.53 18.73
CA ARG A 115 10.61 -13.60 18.75
C ARG A 115 12.01 -13.07 19.09
N ASP A 116 12.75 -13.82 19.89
CA ASP A 116 14.13 -13.49 20.27
C ASP A 116 15.16 -13.92 19.20
N ASP A 117 14.79 -14.81 18.30
CA ASP A 117 15.67 -15.38 17.27
C ASP A 117 15.74 -14.56 15.97
N ILE A 118 15.04 -13.43 15.87
CA ILE A 118 15.11 -12.52 14.73
C ILE A 118 16.06 -11.34 15.03
N SER A 119 16.86 -10.97 14.03
CA SER A 119 17.73 -9.80 14.14
C SER A 119 16.95 -8.48 14.19
N GLU A 120 17.52 -7.46 14.79
CA GLU A 120 16.91 -6.11 14.82
C GLU A 120 16.71 -5.55 13.40
N ALA A 121 17.65 -5.81 12.49
CA ALA A 121 17.51 -5.41 11.08
C ALA A 121 16.31 -6.07 10.41
N MET A 122 16.06 -7.37 10.69
CA MET A 122 14.89 -8.08 10.20
C MET A 122 13.60 -7.51 10.80
N ARG A 123 13.60 -7.24 12.11
CA ARG A 123 12.49 -6.63 12.84
C ARG A 123 12.09 -5.30 12.20
N GLN A 124 13.07 -4.40 11.99
CA GLN A 124 12.84 -3.10 11.39
C GLN A 124 12.30 -3.23 9.95
N SER A 125 12.87 -4.13 9.15
CA SER A 125 12.40 -4.34 7.76
C SER A 125 10.96 -4.84 7.70
N VAL A 126 10.55 -5.69 8.65
CA VAL A 126 9.15 -6.17 8.73
C VAL A 126 8.21 -5.06 9.21
N ILE A 127 8.66 -4.19 10.13
CA ILE A 127 7.90 -3.01 10.54
C ILE A 127 7.70 -2.06 9.34
N ASP A 128 8.73 -1.81 8.55
CA ASP A 128 8.65 -0.97 7.36
C ASP A 128 7.68 -1.55 6.33
N LEU A 129 7.68 -2.87 6.15
CA LEU A 129 6.71 -3.57 5.31
C LEU A 129 5.27 -3.45 5.85
N GLU A 130 5.08 -3.50 7.18
CA GLU A 130 3.78 -3.26 7.81
C GLU A 130 3.25 -1.86 7.53
N VAL A 131 4.10 -0.84 7.61
CA VAL A 131 3.72 0.54 7.25
C VAL A 131 3.27 0.61 5.79
N GLN A 132 4.02 0.00 4.86
CA GLN A 132 3.65 -0.06 3.45
C GLN A 132 2.30 -0.77 3.25
N ARG A 133 2.09 -1.90 3.94
CA ARG A 133 0.82 -2.64 3.91
C ARG A 133 -0.35 -1.78 4.39
N CYS A 134 -0.18 -1.05 5.48
CA CYS A 134 -1.22 -0.17 6.02
C CYS A 134 -1.58 0.95 5.05
N VAL A 135 -0.60 1.61 4.45
CA VAL A 135 -0.79 2.65 3.44
C VAL A 135 -1.52 2.09 2.22
N PHE A 136 -1.07 0.94 1.72
CA PHE A 136 -1.72 0.26 0.60
C PHE A 136 -3.17 -0.11 0.91
N ASN A 137 -3.44 -0.69 2.09
CA ASN A 137 -4.79 -1.07 2.50
C ASN A 137 -5.73 0.13 2.62
N ALA A 138 -5.24 1.28 3.11
CA ALA A 138 -6.01 2.52 3.14
C ALA A 138 -6.38 2.99 1.73
N LYS A 139 -5.43 2.95 0.78
CA LYS A 139 -5.66 3.24 -0.65
C LYS A 139 -6.73 2.32 -1.25
N ALA A 140 -6.60 1.01 -1.06
CA ALA A 140 -7.56 0.02 -1.57
C ALA A 140 -8.96 0.21 -0.98
N ALA A 141 -9.06 0.49 0.32
CA ALA A 141 -10.33 0.77 0.99
C ALA A 141 -11.01 2.04 0.43
N THR A 142 -10.25 3.10 0.17
CA THR A 142 -10.75 4.34 -0.41
C THR A 142 -11.30 4.11 -1.81
N ILE A 143 -10.60 3.38 -2.66
CA ILE A 143 -11.05 3.02 -4.02
C ILE A 143 -12.38 2.25 -3.94
N ASN A 144 -12.45 1.20 -3.13
CA ASN A 144 -13.64 0.38 -2.96
C ASN A 144 -14.85 1.18 -2.46
N TRP A 145 -14.62 2.04 -1.46
CA TRP A 145 -15.66 2.91 -0.92
C TRP A 145 -16.18 3.88 -1.99
N SER A 146 -15.27 4.50 -2.75
CA SER A 146 -15.61 5.46 -3.80
C SER A 146 -16.44 4.82 -4.92
N ILE A 147 -16.04 3.64 -5.40
CA ILE A 147 -16.80 2.88 -6.42
C ILE A 147 -18.22 2.58 -5.91
N LYS A 148 -18.34 2.11 -4.66
CA LYS A 148 -19.64 1.82 -4.05
C LYS A 148 -20.53 3.06 -3.94
N ARG A 149 -19.97 4.20 -3.55
CA ARG A 149 -20.71 5.47 -3.41
C ARG A 149 -21.19 6.01 -4.75
N ILE A 150 -20.33 5.96 -5.77
CA ILE A 150 -20.71 6.41 -7.12
C ILE A 150 -21.74 5.47 -7.71
N GLY A 151 -21.60 4.16 -7.55
CA GLY A 151 -22.59 3.20 -8.00
C GLY A 151 -23.96 3.45 -7.38
N LYS A 152 -24.03 3.76 -6.08
CA LYS A 152 -25.28 4.15 -5.44
C LYS A 152 -25.87 5.43 -6.03
N ALA A 153 -25.05 6.48 -6.19
CA ALA A 153 -25.51 7.75 -6.75
C ALA A 153 -26.06 7.60 -8.19
N LEU A 154 -25.42 6.77 -9.01
CA LEU A 154 -25.92 6.46 -10.35
C LEU A 154 -27.25 5.71 -10.32
N ALA A 155 -27.43 4.75 -9.42
CA ALA A 155 -28.69 4.05 -9.23
C ALA A 155 -29.81 4.99 -8.76
N ASP A 156 -29.53 5.88 -7.81
CA ASP A 156 -30.49 6.88 -7.33
C ASP A 156 -30.95 7.83 -8.45
N ILE A 157 -30.06 8.21 -9.38
CA ILE A 157 -30.41 9.04 -10.56
C ILE A 157 -31.29 8.26 -11.57
N GLU A 158 -31.10 6.95 -11.69
CA GLU A 158 -31.88 6.11 -12.62
C GLU A 158 -33.31 5.85 -12.13
N HIS A 159 -33.54 5.97 -10.83
CA HIS A 159 -34.85 5.78 -10.20
C HIS A 159 -35.62 7.10 -9.96
N ALA A 160 -34.99 8.26 -10.23
CA ALA A 160 -35.62 9.59 -10.11
C ALA A 160 -36.35 10.03 -11.37
#